data_eb1df0456f491da99871b7a12674ec28
#
_entry.id   eb1df0456f491da99871b7a12674ec28
#
_cell.length_a   1.000
_cell.length_b   1.000
_cell.length_c   1.000
_cell.angle_alpha   90.00
_cell.angle_beta   90.00
_cell.angle_gamma   90.00
#
_symmetry.space_group_name_H-M   'P 1'
#
loop_
_entity.id
_entity.type
_entity.pdbx_description
1 polymer ?
#
loop_
_entity_poly.entity_id
_entity_poly.type
_entity_poly.pdbx_seq_one_letter_code
_entity_poly.pdbx_strand_id
1 'polypeptide(L)'
;MGIPFSAFAEALQGITAPIADITLSFVVPGRVSDVLVKEGSMVEKDQLLIRLYDEPERIQSQELKLLSEDKTKIHAAEAELAQKIVDLRKVELAKSKGAASDWEVEHLKLNVRIAELSLKSAVLEQEQYRRRYEHAQSQLERMHLLAPIAGLVEDVSIDVGESIGTLGPVIRLVQNDPLRIDVPVPMAQAGELAVGQDVWVTFPGAIAVDSPNGSIINISAVADAASDTRRVRIEVPNPLKRPAGERVAVSFSLEKEDQTLGQLKTQ
;
A
#
# COMPACT_ATOMS: atom_id res chain seq x y z
N MET A 1 -25.73 29.67 51.75
CA MET A 1 -24.67 30.30 50.93
C MET A 1 -23.82 29.16 50.36
N GLY A 2 -24.26 28.60 49.25
CA GLY A 2 -23.61 27.48 48.58
C GLY A 2 -22.73 28.05 47.47
N ILE A 3 -21.43 27.80 47.54
CA ILE A 3 -20.46 28.10 46.48
C ILE A 3 -20.72 27.12 45.36
N PRO A 4 -20.98 27.53 44.11
CA PRO A 4 -21.04 26.60 43.02
C PRO A 4 -19.63 26.03 42.77
N PHE A 5 -19.49 24.74 42.94
CA PHE A 5 -18.31 23.98 42.55
C PHE A 5 -18.28 24.00 41.00
N SER A 6 -17.44 24.86 40.46
CA SER A 6 -17.15 24.86 39.01
C SER A 6 -16.44 23.54 38.69
N ALA A 7 -17.14 22.63 38.11
CA ALA A 7 -16.55 21.41 37.58
C ALA A 7 -15.73 21.80 36.36
N PHE A 8 -14.43 22.06 36.56
CA PHE A 8 -13.49 22.05 35.44
C PHE A 8 -13.60 20.67 34.75
N ALA A 9 -13.94 20.65 33.48
CA ALA A 9 -13.83 19.45 32.68
C ALA A 9 -12.39 18.96 32.84
N GLU A 10 -12.21 17.86 33.56
CA GLU A 10 -10.88 17.32 33.88
C GLU A 10 -10.20 16.92 32.58
N ALA A 11 -9.18 17.68 32.19
CA ALA A 11 -8.42 17.38 30.99
C ALA A 11 -7.69 16.04 31.19
N LEU A 12 -8.03 15.04 30.37
CA LEU A 12 -7.43 13.74 30.45
C LEU A 12 -6.07 13.76 29.74
N GLN A 13 -5.13 12.98 30.26
CA GLN A 13 -3.80 12.86 29.64
C GLN A 13 -3.79 11.78 28.55
N GLY A 14 -3.27 12.15 27.38
CA GLY A 14 -2.97 11.25 26.29
C GLY A 14 -1.50 11.27 25.92
N ILE A 15 -1.06 10.28 25.16
CA ILE A 15 0.28 10.21 24.60
C ILE A 15 0.15 10.22 23.09
N THR A 16 0.89 11.10 22.43
CA THR A 16 0.94 11.14 20.97
C THR A 16 1.72 9.95 20.44
N ALA A 17 1.24 9.39 19.36
CA ALA A 17 1.89 8.32 18.60
C ALA A 17 1.85 8.66 17.10
N PRO A 18 2.73 8.13 16.30
CA PRO A 18 2.63 8.27 14.85
C PRO A 18 1.36 7.57 14.34
N ILE A 19 0.80 8.06 13.23
CA ILE A 19 -0.34 7.37 12.58
C ILE A 19 0.12 6.03 12.01
N ALA A 20 1.36 5.96 11.51
CA ALA A 20 2.00 4.73 11.09
C ALA A 20 3.46 4.69 11.57
N ASP A 21 3.89 3.52 12.03
CA ASP A 21 5.26 3.18 12.44
C ASP A 21 5.55 1.80 11.86
N ILE A 22 6.35 1.75 10.81
CA ILE A 22 6.53 0.57 9.97
C ILE A 22 8.02 0.24 9.91
N THR A 23 8.34 -0.99 10.25
CA THR A 23 9.68 -1.55 10.02
C THR A 23 9.69 -2.30 8.71
N LEU A 24 10.53 -1.85 7.78
CA LEU A 24 10.69 -2.44 6.46
C LEU A 24 11.82 -3.47 6.48
N SER A 25 11.62 -4.55 5.74
CA SER A 25 12.55 -5.67 5.63
C SER A 25 12.52 -6.23 4.21
N PHE A 26 13.63 -6.82 3.75
CA PHE A 26 13.62 -7.58 2.51
C PHE A 26 13.01 -8.97 2.73
N VAL A 27 12.28 -9.44 1.73
CA VAL A 27 11.70 -10.81 1.69
C VAL A 27 12.64 -11.81 1.03
N VAL A 28 13.74 -11.33 0.43
CA VAL A 28 14.80 -12.14 -0.19
C VAL A 28 16.16 -11.76 0.41
N PRO A 29 17.08 -12.70 0.60
CA PRO A 29 18.42 -12.37 1.03
C PRO A 29 19.22 -11.78 -0.14
N GLY A 30 20.23 -10.98 0.18
CA GLY A 30 21.10 -10.40 -0.83
C GLY A 30 22.17 -9.49 -0.23
N ARG A 31 23.00 -8.91 -1.09
CA ARG A 31 23.96 -7.88 -0.71
C ARG A 31 23.42 -6.51 -1.10
N VAL A 32 23.49 -5.54 -0.20
CA VAL A 32 23.10 -4.16 -0.46
C VAL A 32 24.01 -3.52 -1.50
N SER A 33 23.42 -3.06 -2.59
CA SER A 33 24.10 -2.29 -3.64
C SER A 33 24.07 -0.80 -3.35
N ASP A 34 22.89 -0.29 -2.98
CA ASP A 34 22.70 1.14 -2.76
C ASP A 34 21.73 1.39 -1.61
N VAL A 35 22.05 2.40 -0.80
CA VAL A 35 21.16 3.00 0.19
C VAL A 35 20.90 4.43 -0.27
N LEU A 36 19.68 4.72 -0.70
CA LEU A 36 19.31 5.98 -1.37
C LEU A 36 18.71 7.03 -0.43
N VAL A 37 18.51 6.67 0.82
CA VAL A 37 17.92 7.52 1.85
C VAL A 37 18.81 7.55 3.09
N LYS A 38 18.59 8.55 3.94
CA LYS A 38 19.29 8.72 5.22
C LYS A 38 18.25 8.92 6.31
N GLU A 39 18.64 8.68 7.55
CA GLU A 39 17.85 9.08 8.71
C GLU A 39 17.45 10.56 8.63
N GLY A 40 16.23 10.87 8.99
CA GLY A 40 15.65 12.21 8.85
C GLY A 40 15.14 12.58 7.44
N SER A 41 15.32 11.72 6.43
CA SER A 41 14.79 11.97 5.07
C SER A 41 13.28 11.81 5.02
N MET A 42 12.58 12.76 4.39
CA MET A 42 11.19 12.58 3.98
C MET A 42 11.15 11.78 2.68
N VAL A 43 10.28 10.78 2.62
CA VAL A 43 10.09 9.93 1.44
C VAL A 43 8.63 9.91 1.01
N GLU A 44 8.41 9.73 -0.28
CA GLU A 44 7.09 9.55 -0.86
C GLU A 44 6.72 8.06 -0.95
N LYS A 45 5.42 7.79 -1.08
CA LYS A 45 4.96 6.43 -1.35
C LYS A 45 5.58 5.91 -2.67
N ASP A 46 5.95 4.64 -2.68
CA ASP A 46 6.59 3.92 -3.79
C ASP A 46 8.01 4.44 -4.18
N GLN A 47 8.58 5.33 -3.37
CA GLN A 47 9.98 5.76 -3.54
C GLN A 47 10.94 4.61 -3.20
N LEU A 48 11.97 4.41 -4.05
CA LEU A 48 13.02 3.44 -3.81
C LEU A 48 13.94 3.91 -2.67
N LEU A 49 14.09 3.09 -1.65
CA LEU A 49 14.87 3.36 -0.44
C LEU A 49 16.23 2.65 -0.45
N ILE A 50 16.19 1.34 -0.72
CA ILE A 50 17.39 0.48 -0.77
C ILE A 50 17.26 -0.45 -1.96
N ARG A 51 18.39 -0.76 -2.58
CA ARG A 51 18.51 -1.75 -3.64
C ARG A 51 19.53 -2.81 -3.27
N LEU A 52 19.18 -4.08 -3.46
CA LEU A 52 20.14 -5.17 -3.43
C LEU A 52 20.89 -5.23 -4.77
N TYR A 53 22.00 -5.97 -4.80
CA TYR A 53 22.72 -6.26 -6.03
C TYR A 53 21.85 -7.14 -6.95
N ASP A 54 21.34 -6.56 -8.02
CA ASP A 54 20.28 -7.09 -8.88
C ASP A 54 20.73 -7.27 -10.35
N GLU A 55 22.01 -7.09 -10.65
CA GLU A 55 22.51 -7.09 -12.02
C GLU A 55 22.21 -8.41 -12.79
N PRO A 56 22.42 -9.62 -12.21
CA PRO A 56 22.10 -10.87 -12.86
C PRO A 56 20.61 -11.01 -13.17
N GLU A 57 19.75 -10.67 -12.22
CA GLU A 57 18.29 -10.74 -12.34
C GLU A 57 17.77 -9.74 -13.37
N ARG A 58 18.39 -8.57 -13.45
CA ARG A 58 18.06 -7.53 -14.44
C ARG A 58 18.39 -7.99 -15.85
N ILE A 59 19.56 -8.59 -16.03
CA ILE A 59 19.97 -9.17 -17.34
C ILE A 59 19.01 -10.29 -17.74
N GLN A 60 18.70 -11.21 -16.83
CA GLN A 60 17.75 -12.30 -17.08
C GLN A 60 16.36 -11.78 -17.44
N SER A 61 15.88 -10.78 -16.72
CA SER A 61 14.59 -10.14 -17.01
C SER A 61 14.57 -9.51 -18.41
N GLN A 62 15.65 -8.83 -18.81
CA GLN A 62 15.78 -8.24 -20.15
C GLN A 62 15.79 -9.29 -21.27
N GLU A 63 16.50 -10.40 -21.08
CA GLU A 63 16.52 -11.52 -22.03
C GLU A 63 15.12 -12.12 -22.20
N LEU A 64 14.44 -12.43 -21.10
CA LEU A 64 13.09 -12.99 -21.13
C LEU A 64 12.08 -12.01 -21.73
N LYS A 65 12.27 -10.70 -21.54
CA LYS A 65 11.46 -9.67 -22.18
C LYS A 65 11.53 -9.77 -23.71
N LEU A 66 12.74 -9.82 -24.25
CA LEU A 66 12.95 -9.95 -25.70
C LEU A 66 12.28 -11.21 -26.26
N LEU A 67 12.43 -12.34 -25.57
CA LEU A 67 11.80 -13.60 -25.98
C LEU A 67 10.26 -13.53 -25.89
N SER A 68 9.72 -12.83 -24.92
CA SER A 68 8.27 -12.66 -24.72
C SER A 68 7.63 -11.75 -25.77
N GLU A 69 8.39 -10.84 -26.35
CA GLU A 69 7.94 -9.90 -27.38
C GLU A 69 8.12 -10.46 -28.81
N ASP A 70 8.93 -11.51 -28.97
CA ASP A 70 9.18 -12.14 -30.27
C ASP A 70 7.96 -12.93 -30.76
N LYS A 71 7.34 -12.45 -31.84
CA LYS A 71 6.20 -13.09 -32.53
C LYS A 71 6.56 -13.79 -33.81
N THR A 72 7.85 -13.93 -34.13
CA THR A 72 8.32 -14.49 -35.42
C THR A 72 7.73 -15.87 -35.66
N LYS A 73 7.73 -16.76 -34.69
CA LYS A 73 7.16 -18.11 -34.81
C LYS A 73 5.64 -18.09 -35.04
N ILE A 74 4.92 -17.17 -34.38
CA ILE A 74 3.47 -17.02 -34.57
C ILE A 74 3.18 -16.58 -36.01
N HIS A 75 3.84 -15.53 -36.48
CA HIS A 75 3.64 -15.03 -37.84
C HIS A 75 4.01 -16.06 -38.90
N ALA A 76 5.06 -16.85 -38.67
CA ALA A 76 5.41 -17.96 -39.56
C ALA A 76 4.31 -19.03 -39.61
N ALA A 77 3.78 -19.44 -38.46
CA ALA A 77 2.71 -20.43 -38.39
C ALA A 77 1.37 -19.89 -38.93
N GLU A 78 1.07 -18.61 -38.75
CA GLU A 78 -0.10 -17.95 -39.37
C GLU A 78 -0.01 -17.95 -40.90
N ALA A 79 1.16 -17.62 -41.44
CA ALA A 79 1.37 -17.64 -42.89
C ALA A 79 1.25 -19.06 -43.46
N GLU A 80 1.82 -20.07 -42.80
CA GLU A 80 1.68 -21.46 -43.17
C GLU A 80 0.20 -21.90 -43.14
N LEU A 81 -0.53 -21.63 -42.08
CA LEU A 81 -1.96 -21.95 -41.95
C LEU A 81 -2.76 -21.29 -43.09
N ALA A 82 -2.52 -20.02 -43.37
CA ALA A 82 -3.19 -19.29 -44.43
C ALA A 82 -2.96 -19.96 -45.79
N GLN A 83 -1.73 -20.39 -46.07
CA GLN A 83 -1.42 -21.12 -47.31
C GLN A 83 -2.15 -22.46 -47.39
N LYS A 84 -2.18 -23.27 -46.33
CA LYS A 84 -2.90 -24.55 -46.29
C LYS A 84 -4.41 -24.39 -46.53
N ILE A 85 -5.00 -23.34 -45.95
CA ILE A 85 -6.42 -23.02 -46.20
C ILE A 85 -6.69 -22.67 -47.66
N VAL A 86 -5.81 -21.90 -48.29
CA VAL A 86 -5.91 -21.58 -49.73
C VAL A 86 -5.84 -22.83 -50.57
N ASP A 87 -4.91 -23.75 -50.28
CA ASP A 87 -4.72 -25.00 -51.03
C ASP A 87 -5.94 -25.92 -50.86
N LEU A 88 -6.49 -26.07 -49.67
CA LEU A 88 -7.73 -26.81 -49.41
C LEU A 88 -8.88 -26.24 -50.26
N ARG A 89 -9.09 -24.93 -50.25
CA ARG A 89 -10.16 -24.26 -50.99
C ARG A 89 -10.05 -24.53 -52.53
N LYS A 90 -8.81 -24.52 -53.08
CA LYS A 90 -8.59 -24.82 -54.48
C LYS A 90 -9.00 -26.26 -54.83
N VAL A 91 -8.67 -27.24 -53.98
CA VAL A 91 -8.99 -28.66 -54.21
C VAL A 91 -10.47 -28.93 -53.98
N GLU A 92 -11.12 -28.31 -53.02
CA GLU A 92 -12.57 -28.38 -52.85
C GLU A 92 -13.33 -27.85 -54.08
N LEU A 93 -12.85 -26.74 -54.68
CA LEU A 93 -13.39 -26.22 -55.93
C LEU A 93 -13.13 -27.19 -57.11
N ALA A 94 -11.96 -27.82 -57.18
CA ALA A 94 -11.68 -28.83 -58.19
C ALA A 94 -12.56 -30.07 -58.05
N LYS A 95 -12.80 -30.53 -56.80
CA LYS A 95 -13.72 -31.63 -56.51
C LYS A 95 -15.15 -31.33 -56.96
N SER A 96 -15.66 -30.11 -56.73
CA SER A 96 -17.00 -29.69 -57.17
C SER A 96 -17.17 -29.76 -58.70
N LYS A 97 -16.05 -29.72 -59.43
CA LYS A 97 -15.98 -29.86 -60.90
C LYS A 97 -15.63 -31.28 -61.36
N GLY A 98 -15.55 -32.25 -60.43
CA GLY A 98 -15.18 -33.64 -60.76
C GLY A 98 -13.68 -33.87 -61.04
N ALA A 99 -12.80 -32.88 -60.72
CA ALA A 99 -11.37 -32.92 -61.06
C ALA A 99 -10.46 -33.21 -59.80
N ALA A 100 -11.03 -33.57 -58.64
CA ALA A 100 -10.29 -34.02 -57.45
C ALA A 100 -11.06 -35.11 -56.71
N SER A 101 -10.35 -35.96 -55.97
CA SER A 101 -10.88 -37.08 -55.20
C SER A 101 -11.25 -36.67 -53.74
N ASP A 102 -12.11 -37.46 -53.09
CA ASP A 102 -12.43 -37.31 -51.65
C ASP A 102 -11.16 -37.44 -50.79
N TRP A 103 -10.27 -38.34 -51.15
CA TRP A 103 -9.00 -38.57 -50.46
C TRP A 103 -8.13 -37.32 -50.44
N GLU A 104 -7.99 -36.61 -51.59
CA GLU A 104 -7.19 -35.38 -51.71
C GLU A 104 -7.77 -34.28 -50.80
N VAL A 105 -9.09 -34.12 -50.75
CA VAL A 105 -9.74 -33.14 -49.86
C VAL A 105 -9.48 -33.48 -48.38
N GLU A 106 -9.66 -34.76 -48.01
CA GLU A 106 -9.44 -35.18 -46.60
C GLU A 106 -7.97 -35.04 -46.21
N HIS A 107 -7.03 -35.32 -47.11
CA HIS A 107 -5.60 -35.10 -46.87
C HIS A 107 -5.27 -33.61 -46.60
N LEU A 108 -5.84 -32.70 -47.40
CA LEU A 108 -5.63 -31.27 -47.20
C LEU A 108 -6.32 -30.71 -45.93
N LYS A 109 -7.49 -31.24 -45.55
CA LYS A 109 -8.10 -30.94 -44.29
C LYS A 109 -7.22 -31.32 -43.09
N LEU A 110 -6.57 -32.49 -43.17
CA LEU A 110 -5.59 -32.91 -42.15
C LEU A 110 -4.42 -31.93 -42.10
N ASN A 111 -3.89 -31.50 -43.26
CA ASN A 111 -2.79 -30.53 -43.31
C ASN A 111 -3.18 -29.18 -42.69
N VAL A 112 -4.39 -28.68 -42.96
CA VAL A 112 -4.91 -27.48 -42.29
C VAL A 112 -4.96 -27.68 -40.77
N ARG A 113 -5.47 -28.86 -40.32
CA ARG A 113 -5.55 -29.16 -38.89
C ARG A 113 -4.18 -29.22 -38.22
N ILE A 114 -3.17 -29.76 -38.89
CA ILE A 114 -1.78 -29.75 -38.39
C ILE A 114 -1.24 -28.32 -38.28
N ALA A 115 -1.48 -27.47 -39.29
CA ALA A 115 -1.06 -26.08 -39.27
C ALA A 115 -1.76 -25.25 -38.13
N GLU A 116 -3.05 -25.50 -37.90
CA GLU A 116 -3.77 -24.92 -36.76
C GLU A 116 -3.13 -25.29 -35.42
N LEU A 117 -2.75 -26.57 -35.26
CA LEU A 117 -2.10 -27.02 -34.01
C LEU A 117 -0.68 -26.44 -33.87
N SER A 118 0.04 -26.27 -35.01
CA SER A 118 1.35 -25.60 -35.01
C SER A 118 1.24 -24.15 -34.58
N LEU A 119 0.25 -23.39 -35.09
CA LEU A 119 -0.03 -22.04 -34.65
C LEU A 119 -0.35 -22.00 -33.17
N LYS A 120 -1.23 -22.88 -32.69
CA LYS A 120 -1.57 -22.96 -31.24
C LYS A 120 -0.33 -23.24 -30.40
N SER A 121 0.58 -24.12 -30.87
CA SER A 121 1.83 -24.41 -30.16
C SER A 121 2.73 -23.17 -30.08
N ALA A 122 2.87 -22.40 -31.15
CA ALA A 122 3.65 -21.18 -31.21
C ALA A 122 3.10 -20.11 -30.25
N VAL A 123 1.77 -19.96 -30.18
CA VAL A 123 1.10 -19.05 -29.24
C VAL A 123 1.34 -19.47 -27.79
N LEU A 124 1.24 -20.76 -27.47
CA LEU A 124 1.50 -21.28 -26.13
C LEU A 124 2.97 -21.10 -25.72
N GLU A 125 3.92 -21.26 -26.63
CA GLU A 125 5.34 -21.03 -26.36
C GLU A 125 5.60 -19.55 -26.01
N GLN A 126 5.05 -18.61 -26.77
CA GLN A 126 5.16 -17.18 -26.47
C GLN A 126 4.55 -16.84 -25.10
N GLU A 127 3.37 -17.40 -24.79
CA GLU A 127 2.72 -17.19 -23.50
C GLU A 127 3.59 -17.73 -22.33
N GLN A 128 4.32 -18.83 -22.55
CA GLN A 128 5.28 -19.33 -21.54
C GLN A 128 6.43 -18.35 -21.31
N TYR A 129 7.00 -17.74 -22.38
CA TYR A 129 8.03 -16.71 -22.21
C TYR A 129 7.48 -15.48 -21.50
N ARG A 130 6.27 -15.06 -21.81
CA ARG A 130 5.62 -13.94 -21.14
C ARG A 130 5.50 -14.18 -19.63
N ARG A 131 5.04 -15.36 -19.22
CA ARG A 131 4.94 -15.73 -17.79
C ARG A 131 6.30 -15.83 -17.10
N ARG A 132 7.33 -16.31 -17.82
CA ARG A 132 8.70 -16.34 -17.27
C ARG A 132 9.24 -14.92 -17.07
N TYR A 133 8.96 -14.02 -18.00
CA TYR A 133 9.33 -12.61 -17.87
C TYR A 133 8.63 -11.97 -16.67
N GLU A 134 7.31 -12.14 -16.52
CA GLU A 134 6.54 -11.64 -15.38
C GLU A 134 7.10 -12.16 -14.04
N HIS A 135 7.49 -13.43 -13.99
CA HIS A 135 8.12 -14.01 -12.80
C HIS A 135 9.50 -13.39 -12.52
N ALA A 136 10.34 -13.20 -13.54
CA ALA A 136 11.65 -12.56 -13.38
C ALA A 136 11.52 -11.10 -12.96
N GLN A 137 10.54 -10.36 -13.47
CA GLN A 137 10.18 -9.01 -13.00
C GLN A 137 9.84 -9.00 -11.52
N SER A 138 8.96 -9.90 -11.08
CA SER A 138 8.58 -9.98 -9.68
C SER A 138 9.75 -10.35 -8.76
N GLN A 139 10.71 -11.15 -9.24
CA GLN A 139 11.94 -11.42 -8.50
C GLN A 139 12.80 -10.17 -8.38
N LEU A 140 12.96 -9.41 -9.46
CA LEU A 140 13.71 -8.15 -9.48
C LEU A 140 13.08 -7.11 -8.55
N GLU A 141 11.75 -6.97 -8.57
CA GLU A 141 11.02 -6.06 -7.68
C GLU A 141 11.24 -6.36 -6.19
N ARG A 142 11.38 -7.63 -5.82
CA ARG A 142 11.69 -8.04 -4.43
C ARG A 142 13.07 -7.62 -3.95
N MET A 143 13.97 -7.30 -4.87
CA MET A 143 15.31 -6.79 -4.57
C MET A 143 15.33 -5.27 -4.36
N HIS A 144 14.21 -4.60 -4.56
CA HIS A 144 14.00 -3.18 -4.35
C HIS A 144 13.12 -2.96 -3.13
N LEU A 145 13.61 -2.23 -2.14
CA LEU A 145 12.82 -1.84 -0.97
C LEU A 145 12.17 -0.48 -1.24
N LEU A 146 10.86 -0.49 -1.43
CA LEU A 146 10.07 0.72 -1.69
C LEU A 146 9.35 1.16 -0.41
N ALA A 147 9.12 2.46 -0.29
CA ALA A 147 8.31 3.03 0.79
C ALA A 147 6.82 2.70 0.58
N PRO A 148 6.14 1.95 1.48
CA PRO A 148 4.72 1.64 1.30
C PRO A 148 3.80 2.83 1.57
N ILE A 149 4.29 3.85 2.27
CA ILE A 149 3.62 5.09 2.60
C ILE A 149 4.59 6.26 2.49
N ALA A 150 4.08 7.48 2.38
CA ALA A 150 4.88 8.67 2.59
C ALA A 150 5.19 8.85 4.09
N GLY A 151 6.41 9.25 4.44
CA GLY A 151 6.81 9.40 5.83
C GLY A 151 8.24 9.85 6.02
N LEU A 152 8.68 9.88 7.27
CA LEU A 152 10.04 10.18 7.71
C LEU A 152 10.80 8.87 7.93
N VAL A 153 12.00 8.77 7.41
CA VAL A 153 12.95 7.70 7.73
C VAL A 153 13.51 7.96 9.12
N GLU A 154 13.12 7.15 10.09
CA GLU A 154 13.54 7.27 11.50
C GLU A 154 14.87 6.58 11.75
N ASP A 155 15.09 5.42 11.13
CA ASP A 155 16.29 4.61 11.32
C ASP A 155 16.65 3.88 10.02
N VAL A 156 17.96 3.73 9.77
CA VAL A 156 18.51 2.94 8.68
C VAL A 156 19.58 2.02 9.27
N SER A 157 19.23 0.74 9.46
CA SER A 157 20.04 -0.25 10.19
C SER A 157 20.96 -1.07 9.27
N ILE A 158 21.32 -0.56 8.07
CA ILE A 158 22.16 -1.30 7.12
C ILE A 158 23.01 -0.38 6.25
N ASP A 159 24.21 -0.83 5.90
CA ASP A 159 25.15 -0.11 5.05
C ASP A 159 25.32 -0.76 3.67
N VAL A 160 25.83 0.05 2.72
CA VAL A 160 26.18 -0.41 1.37
C VAL A 160 27.28 -1.48 1.46
N GLY A 161 27.11 -2.59 0.77
CA GLY A 161 28.01 -3.73 0.73
C GLY A 161 27.70 -4.81 1.78
N GLU A 162 26.87 -4.53 2.76
CA GLU A 162 26.44 -5.54 3.73
C GLU A 162 25.55 -6.60 3.10
N SER A 163 25.53 -7.78 3.72
CA SER A 163 24.66 -8.88 3.33
C SER A 163 23.50 -8.98 4.30
N ILE A 164 22.30 -9.04 3.76
CA ILE A 164 21.07 -9.17 4.54
C ILE A 164 20.45 -10.54 4.36
N GLY A 165 19.97 -11.11 5.47
CA GLY A 165 19.06 -12.26 5.47
C GLY A 165 17.60 -11.85 5.27
N THR A 166 16.72 -12.84 5.15
CA THR A 166 15.28 -12.60 5.09
C THR A 166 14.76 -12.05 6.41
N LEU A 167 13.81 -11.06 6.32
CA LEU A 167 13.08 -10.50 7.45
C LEU A 167 13.91 -9.74 8.49
N GLY A 168 15.19 -9.46 8.22
CA GLY A 168 15.98 -8.54 9.05
C GLY A 168 15.44 -7.10 8.90
N PRO A 169 15.23 -6.36 10.01
CA PRO A 169 14.81 -4.96 9.94
C PRO A 169 15.90 -4.12 9.26
N VAL A 170 15.52 -3.25 8.33
CA VAL A 170 16.47 -2.40 7.57
C VAL A 170 16.14 -0.93 7.65
N ILE A 171 14.86 -0.57 7.59
CA ILE A 171 14.40 0.82 7.69
C ILE A 171 13.19 0.88 8.61
N ARG A 172 13.19 1.87 9.49
CA ARG A 172 11.99 2.28 10.22
C ARG A 172 11.43 3.54 9.59
N LEU A 173 10.21 3.45 9.09
CA LEU A 173 9.48 4.53 8.44
C LEU A 173 8.31 4.98 9.33
N VAL A 174 8.26 6.27 9.62
CA VAL A 174 7.26 6.84 10.55
C VAL A 174 6.47 7.93 9.86
N GLN A 175 5.15 7.92 10.03
CA GLN A 175 4.28 8.99 9.58
C GLN A 175 3.69 9.71 10.79
N ASN A 176 4.12 10.97 10.99
CA ASN A 176 3.75 11.82 12.14
C ASN A 176 2.69 12.88 11.80
N ASP A 177 2.16 12.91 10.60
CA ASP A 177 1.08 13.80 10.20
C ASP A 177 0.02 12.99 9.44
N PRO A 178 -1.18 12.87 10.05
CA PRO A 178 -1.60 13.33 11.40
C PRO A 178 -0.94 12.54 12.55
N LEU A 179 -0.96 13.12 13.76
CA LEU A 179 -0.64 12.40 15.00
C LEU A 179 -1.86 11.63 15.50
N ARG A 180 -1.61 10.48 16.07
CA ARG A 180 -2.58 9.69 16.81
C ARG A 180 -2.36 9.89 18.30
N ILE A 181 -3.44 10.02 19.08
CA ILE A 181 -3.40 10.13 20.54
C ILE A 181 -4.26 9.03 21.12
N ASP A 182 -3.68 8.21 21.98
CA ASP A 182 -4.42 7.22 22.76
C ASP A 182 -4.66 7.78 24.17
N VAL A 183 -5.94 7.94 24.54
CA VAL A 183 -6.39 8.50 25.83
C VAL A 183 -7.14 7.44 26.62
N PRO A 184 -6.73 7.08 27.84
CA PRO A 184 -7.54 6.26 28.74
C PRO A 184 -8.65 7.12 29.34
N VAL A 185 -9.89 6.88 28.95
CA VAL A 185 -11.07 7.62 29.40
C VAL A 185 -11.86 6.78 30.41
N PRO A 186 -12.23 7.30 31.59
CA PRO A 186 -13.06 6.59 32.56
C PRO A 186 -14.36 6.06 31.93
N MET A 187 -14.80 4.87 32.33
CA MET A 187 -15.99 4.21 31.76
C MET A 187 -17.23 5.08 31.79
N ALA A 188 -17.42 5.85 32.88
CA ALA A 188 -18.56 6.75 33.07
C ALA A 188 -18.62 7.83 31.96
N GLN A 189 -17.48 8.35 31.53
CA GLN A 189 -17.40 9.40 30.51
C GLN A 189 -17.37 8.79 29.10
N ALA A 190 -16.69 7.65 28.91
CA ALA A 190 -16.52 7.00 27.63
C ALA A 190 -17.84 6.55 26.96
N GLY A 191 -18.89 6.36 27.75
CA GLY A 191 -20.23 6.01 27.26
C GLY A 191 -20.95 7.15 26.53
N GLU A 192 -20.55 8.39 26.77
CA GLU A 192 -21.15 9.60 26.17
C GLU A 192 -20.42 10.06 24.91
N LEU A 193 -19.26 9.49 24.63
CA LEU A 193 -18.44 9.86 23.48
C LEU A 193 -18.87 9.13 22.20
N ALA A 194 -18.72 9.81 21.07
CA ALA A 194 -19.02 9.27 19.75
C ALA A 194 -17.83 9.39 18.79
N VAL A 195 -17.69 8.42 17.90
CA VAL A 195 -16.72 8.50 16.79
C VAL A 195 -17.10 9.66 15.88
N GLY A 196 -16.10 10.46 15.46
CA GLY A 196 -16.29 11.69 14.70
C GLY A 196 -16.53 12.93 15.57
N GLN A 197 -16.61 12.79 16.90
CA GLN A 197 -16.73 13.92 17.81
C GLN A 197 -15.43 14.74 17.81
N ASP A 198 -15.58 16.07 17.77
CA ASP A 198 -14.49 17.02 17.89
C ASP A 198 -13.93 17.06 19.30
N VAL A 199 -12.62 17.23 19.41
CA VAL A 199 -11.90 17.31 20.68
C VAL A 199 -10.87 18.45 20.70
N TRP A 200 -10.54 18.93 21.88
CA TRP A 200 -9.51 19.95 22.12
C TRP A 200 -8.27 19.27 22.66
N VAL A 201 -7.16 19.41 21.94
CA VAL A 201 -5.87 18.84 22.34
C VAL A 201 -4.88 19.96 22.60
N THR A 202 -4.38 20.03 23.82
CA THR A 202 -3.37 21.01 24.23
C THR A 202 -2.03 20.32 24.37
N PHE A 203 -1.07 20.78 23.55
CA PHE A 203 0.30 20.30 23.57
C PHE A 203 1.13 21.05 24.63
N PRO A 204 2.24 20.44 25.13
CA PRO A 204 3.14 21.11 26.06
C PRO A 204 3.67 22.43 25.48
N GLY A 205 3.63 23.49 26.28
CA GLY A 205 4.10 24.83 25.89
C GLY A 205 3.26 25.57 24.85
N ALA A 206 2.15 24.98 24.39
CA ALA A 206 1.20 25.68 23.53
C ALA A 206 0.17 26.46 24.37
N ILE A 207 -0.30 27.60 23.84
CA ILE A 207 -1.46 28.30 24.37
C ILE A 207 -2.70 27.44 24.15
N ALA A 208 -3.64 27.42 25.06
CA ALA A 208 -4.91 26.72 24.89
C ALA A 208 -5.57 27.13 23.56
N VAL A 209 -6.13 26.17 22.85
CA VAL A 209 -6.77 26.40 21.53
C VAL A 209 -8.26 26.67 21.75
N ASP A 210 -8.75 27.77 21.17
CA ASP A 210 -10.16 28.18 21.27
C ASP A 210 -11.12 27.36 20.39
N SER A 211 -10.56 26.56 19.46
CA SER A 211 -11.32 25.70 18.54
C SER A 211 -10.85 24.26 18.62
N PRO A 212 -11.72 23.27 18.34
CA PRO A 212 -11.32 21.88 18.32
C PRO A 212 -10.26 21.66 17.24
N ASN A 213 -9.23 20.91 17.57
CA ASN A 213 -8.08 20.64 16.70
C ASN A 213 -7.84 19.16 16.48
N GLY A 214 -8.72 18.28 16.95
CA GLY A 214 -8.70 16.85 16.75
C GLY A 214 -10.09 16.24 16.68
N SER A 215 -10.17 14.97 16.30
CA SER A 215 -11.41 14.20 16.23
C SER A 215 -11.23 12.78 16.75
N ILE A 216 -12.28 12.22 17.34
CA ILE A 216 -12.30 10.82 17.80
C ILE A 216 -12.43 9.90 16.59
N ILE A 217 -11.43 9.05 16.36
CA ILE A 217 -11.44 8.08 15.26
C ILE A 217 -11.84 6.67 15.70
N ASN A 218 -11.68 6.36 17.00
CA ASN A 218 -12.04 5.04 17.53
C ASN A 218 -12.26 5.10 19.04
N ILE A 219 -13.24 4.34 19.52
CA ILE A 219 -13.49 4.08 20.94
C ILE A 219 -13.40 2.57 21.13
N SER A 220 -12.47 2.10 21.97
CA SER A 220 -12.26 0.67 22.18
C SER A 220 -13.55 -0.03 22.62
N ALA A 221 -13.88 -1.17 22.01
CA ALA A 221 -14.99 -2.02 22.47
C ALA A 221 -14.68 -2.74 23.79
N VAL A 222 -13.37 -2.84 24.15
CA VAL A 222 -12.89 -3.52 25.36
C VAL A 222 -12.40 -2.48 26.35
N ALA A 223 -12.88 -2.58 27.60
CA ALA A 223 -12.40 -1.78 28.72
C ALA A 223 -11.21 -2.45 29.37
N ASP A 224 -10.33 -1.65 29.96
CA ASP A 224 -9.31 -2.13 30.89
C ASP A 224 -9.91 -2.20 32.29
N ALA A 225 -10.12 -3.42 32.80
CA ALA A 225 -10.74 -3.67 34.08
C ALA A 225 -9.84 -3.25 35.26
N ALA A 226 -8.52 -3.13 35.06
CA ALA A 226 -7.60 -2.72 36.15
C ALA A 226 -7.65 -1.23 36.40
N SER A 227 -7.88 -0.42 35.34
CA SER A 227 -7.94 1.04 35.43
C SER A 227 -9.36 1.61 35.32
N ASP A 228 -10.37 0.77 35.07
CA ASP A 228 -11.76 1.16 34.81
C ASP A 228 -11.87 2.20 33.67
N THR A 229 -11.05 2.03 32.60
CA THR A 229 -10.99 2.97 31.49
C THR A 229 -11.25 2.28 30.16
N ARG A 230 -11.67 3.06 29.16
CA ARG A 230 -11.70 2.69 27.75
C ARG A 230 -10.70 3.54 26.98
N ARG A 231 -9.95 2.92 26.09
CA ARG A 231 -9.06 3.65 25.21
C ARG A 231 -9.87 4.36 24.12
N VAL A 232 -9.74 5.68 24.09
CA VAL A 232 -10.25 6.54 23.03
C VAL A 232 -9.08 6.98 22.17
N ARG A 233 -9.21 6.79 20.87
CA ARG A 233 -8.19 7.16 19.89
C ARG A 233 -8.62 8.41 19.14
N ILE A 234 -7.73 9.37 19.10
CA ILE A 234 -7.95 10.69 18.52
C ILE A 234 -6.91 10.90 17.43
N GLU A 235 -7.31 11.58 16.37
CA GLU A 235 -6.44 12.04 15.30
C GLU A 235 -6.34 13.57 15.34
N VAL A 236 -5.10 14.09 15.21
CA VAL A 236 -4.81 15.53 15.24
C VAL A 236 -3.84 15.87 14.11
N PRO A 237 -4.15 16.84 13.23
CA PRO A 237 -3.21 17.35 12.24
C PRO A 237 -1.93 17.86 12.89
N ASN A 238 -0.79 17.60 12.28
CA ASN A 238 0.53 17.96 12.78
C ASN A 238 1.34 18.85 11.83
N PRO A 239 0.85 20.03 11.45
CA PRO A 239 1.55 20.91 10.51
C PRO A 239 2.89 21.42 11.07
N LEU A 240 3.04 21.44 12.39
CA LEU A 240 4.27 21.85 13.07
C LEU A 240 5.33 20.73 13.15
N LYS A 241 5.04 19.53 12.62
CA LYS A 241 5.93 18.37 12.64
C LYS A 241 6.43 18.03 14.06
N ARG A 242 5.56 18.10 15.05
CA ARG A 242 5.89 17.70 16.43
C ARG A 242 6.27 16.23 16.49
N PRO A 243 7.19 15.85 17.37
CA PRO A 243 7.54 14.44 17.55
C PRO A 243 6.37 13.67 18.18
N ALA A 244 6.28 12.40 17.87
CA ALA A 244 5.43 11.47 18.62
C ALA A 244 6.06 11.18 19.98
N GLY A 245 5.24 10.73 20.96
CA GLY A 245 5.68 10.45 22.34
C GLY A 245 5.46 11.60 23.33
N GLU A 246 4.94 12.75 22.88
CA GLU A 246 4.58 13.86 23.77
C GLU A 246 3.34 13.53 24.60
N ARG A 247 3.32 13.98 25.86
CA ARG A 247 2.12 13.95 26.68
C ARG A 247 1.29 15.19 26.40
N VAL A 248 0.01 15.00 26.14
CA VAL A 248 -0.94 16.06 25.79
C VAL A 248 -2.15 16.02 26.72
N ALA A 249 -2.78 17.17 26.92
CA ALA A 249 -4.04 17.27 27.62
C ALA A 249 -5.20 17.29 26.60
N VAL A 250 -6.21 16.45 26.84
CA VAL A 250 -7.37 16.29 25.94
C VAL A 250 -8.65 16.63 26.71
N SER A 251 -9.48 17.49 26.11
CA SER A 251 -10.81 17.83 26.58
C SER A 251 -11.86 17.47 25.55
N PHE A 252 -12.94 16.83 25.97
CA PHE A 252 -14.01 16.31 25.07
C PHE A 252 -15.21 17.27 24.97
N SER A 253 -15.26 18.32 25.78
CA SER A 253 -16.23 19.40 25.68
C SER A 253 -15.59 20.71 26.11
N LEU A 254 -15.90 21.81 25.43
CA LEU A 254 -15.83 23.14 26.03
C LEU A 254 -17.18 23.37 26.70
N GLU A 255 -17.21 23.56 28.01
CA GLU A 255 -18.37 24.20 28.64
C GLU A 255 -18.50 25.59 28.00
N LYS A 256 -19.60 25.81 27.24
CA LYS A 256 -20.03 27.16 26.91
C LYS A 256 -20.39 27.82 28.25
N GLU A 257 -19.62 28.80 28.68
CA GLU A 257 -20.07 29.76 29.65
C GLU A 257 -21.43 30.29 29.18
N ASP A 258 -22.47 29.93 29.91
CA ASP A 258 -23.83 30.39 29.68
C ASP A 258 -23.85 31.92 29.97
N GLN A 259 -23.70 32.73 28.92
CA GLN A 259 -23.94 34.17 28.98
C GLN A 259 -25.45 34.46 29.08
N THR A 260 -26.09 33.87 30.07
CA THR A 260 -27.49 34.14 30.39
C THR A 260 -27.64 34.70 31.79
N LEU A 261 -26.92 35.77 32.10
CA LEU A 261 -27.20 36.60 33.31
C LEU A 261 -26.98 38.09 32.99
N GLY A 262 -27.68 38.60 32.02
CA GLY A 262 -27.62 40.03 31.63
C GLY A 262 -28.94 40.70 31.32
N GLN A 263 -30.09 40.08 31.57
CA GLN A 263 -31.37 40.78 31.36
C GLN A 263 -32.41 40.46 32.43
N LEU A 264 -32.18 40.93 33.63
CA LEU A 264 -33.26 41.10 34.64
C LEU A 264 -32.86 42.15 35.65
N LYS A 265 -32.82 43.43 35.22
CA LYS A 265 -32.98 44.59 36.09
C LYS A 265 -33.39 45.79 35.23
N THR A 266 -34.65 45.89 34.88
CA THR A 266 -35.37 47.17 34.75
C THR A 266 -36.85 46.88 34.67
N GLN A 267 -37.51 46.84 35.79
CA GLN A 267 -38.84 47.39 36.10
C GLN A 267 -39.00 47.56 37.61
#